data_445d1a2742976735951333f60180a08d
#
_entry.id   445d1a2742976735951333f60180a08d
#
_cell.length_a   1.000
_cell.length_b   1.000
_cell.length_c   1.000
_cell.angle_alpha   90.00
_cell.angle_beta   90.00
_cell.angle_gamma   90.00
#
_symmetry.space_group_name_H-M   'P 1'
#
loop_
_entity.id
_entity.type
_entity.pdbx_description
1 polymer ?
#
loop_
_entity_poly.entity_id
_entity_poly.type
_entity_poly.pdbx_seq_one_letter_code
_entity_poly.pdbx_strand_id
1 'polypeptide(L)'
;HFGDKIGRKATLVGALLTMGLATFLIGLLPTYHQIGLWAPAMLTIMRFCQGLGLGGEWSGAALLASEYAEEGKRARSAMWPQLGAPIGFVFANGFMLLLTSWITFNSATDGKNLDHPFLIWGWRVPFLLSILMVAVGLYVRFKLEETPVFAKAVKNDEKVKTPLVEAFKVAWWPMIQGTF
;
A
#
# COMPACT_ATOMS: atom_id res chain seq x y z
N HIS A 1 6.13 -15.04 2.85
CA HIS A 1 5.38 -16.26 3.25
C HIS A 1 4.12 -16.47 2.40
N PHE A 2 3.22 -15.45 2.34
CA PHE A 2 2.00 -15.56 1.54
C PHE A 2 2.30 -15.61 0.04
N GLY A 3 3.24 -14.80 -0.45
CA GLY A 3 3.64 -14.78 -1.86
C GLY A 3 4.21 -16.11 -2.35
N ASP A 4 4.91 -16.85 -1.50
CA ASP A 4 5.49 -18.14 -1.84
C ASP A 4 4.45 -19.26 -1.87
N LYS A 5 3.35 -19.13 -1.11
CA LYS A 5 2.26 -20.11 -1.07
C LYS A 5 1.19 -19.88 -2.14
N ILE A 6 0.72 -18.66 -2.28
CA ILE A 6 -0.46 -18.31 -3.07
C ILE A 6 -0.07 -17.80 -4.45
N GLY A 7 1.16 -17.29 -4.58
CA GLY A 7 1.66 -16.63 -5.77
C GLY A 7 1.91 -15.14 -5.50
N ARG A 8 2.90 -14.58 -6.19
CA ARG A 8 3.30 -13.19 -5.98
C ARG A 8 2.26 -12.21 -6.51
N LYS A 9 1.69 -12.52 -7.67
CA LYS A 9 0.61 -11.72 -8.26
C LYS A 9 -0.61 -11.65 -7.33
N ALA A 10 -1.07 -12.79 -6.81
CA ALA A 10 -2.24 -12.84 -5.93
C ALA A 10 -2.01 -12.07 -4.62
N THR A 11 -0.81 -12.18 -4.03
CA THR A 11 -0.44 -11.45 -2.82
C THR A 11 -0.42 -9.94 -3.05
N LEU A 12 0.15 -9.48 -4.16
CA LEU A 12 0.17 -8.06 -4.52
C LEU A 12 -1.22 -7.49 -4.81
N VAL A 13 -2.10 -8.26 -5.46
CA VAL A 13 -3.50 -7.88 -5.67
C VAL A 13 -4.23 -7.77 -4.34
N GLY A 14 -4.07 -8.75 -3.45
CA GLY A 14 -4.66 -8.74 -2.11
C GLY A 14 -4.18 -7.56 -1.26
N ALA A 15 -2.88 -7.27 -1.28
CA ALA A 15 -2.29 -6.12 -0.57
C ALA A 15 -2.85 -4.79 -1.10
N LEU A 16 -2.91 -4.60 -2.43
CA LEU A 16 -3.48 -3.41 -3.04
C LEU A 16 -4.96 -3.23 -2.69
N LEU A 17 -5.75 -4.31 -2.75
CA LEU A 17 -7.17 -4.27 -2.37
C LEU A 17 -7.35 -3.89 -0.91
N THR A 18 -6.61 -4.51 0.00
CA THR A 18 -6.69 -4.22 1.43
C THR A 18 -6.33 -2.76 1.72
N MET A 19 -5.21 -2.28 1.18
CA MET A 19 -4.75 -0.91 1.37
C MET A 19 -5.72 0.10 0.71
N GLY A 20 -6.13 -0.18 -0.53
CA GLY A 20 -6.98 0.71 -1.30
C GLY A 20 -8.39 0.83 -0.76
N LEU A 21 -9.01 -0.30 -0.38
CA LEU A 21 -10.34 -0.30 0.26
C LEU A 21 -10.29 0.40 1.62
N ALA A 22 -9.27 0.14 2.43
CA ALA A 22 -9.11 0.85 3.70
C ALA A 22 -8.97 2.36 3.50
N THR A 23 -8.21 2.79 2.48
CA THR A 23 -8.06 4.22 2.14
C THR A 23 -9.40 4.83 1.70
N PHE A 24 -10.14 4.17 0.83
CA PHE A 24 -11.45 4.62 0.38
C PHE A 24 -12.45 4.71 1.53
N LEU A 25 -12.49 3.70 2.40
CA LEU A 25 -13.36 3.67 3.57
C LEU A 25 -13.07 4.80 4.57
N ILE A 26 -11.80 5.23 4.71
CA ILE A 26 -11.46 6.40 5.53
C ILE A 26 -12.22 7.64 5.03
N GLY A 27 -12.36 7.83 3.71
CA GLY A 27 -13.13 8.93 3.14
C GLY A 27 -14.64 8.89 3.48
N LEU A 28 -15.18 7.72 3.80
CA LEU A 28 -16.58 7.54 4.18
C LEU A 28 -16.82 7.59 5.71
N LEU A 29 -15.75 7.61 6.51
CA LEU A 29 -15.90 7.60 7.97
C LEU A 29 -16.68 8.82 8.47
N PRO A 30 -17.62 8.60 9.40
CA PRO A 30 -18.29 9.68 10.09
C PRO A 30 -17.30 10.45 10.98
N THR A 31 -17.59 11.72 11.22
CA THR A 31 -16.74 12.59 12.02
C THR A 31 -16.92 12.34 13.52
N TYR A 32 -15.98 12.82 14.33
CA TYR A 32 -16.06 12.73 15.78
C TYR A 32 -17.35 13.33 16.35
N HIS A 33 -17.86 14.41 15.75
CA HIS A 33 -19.13 15.04 16.18
C HIS A 33 -20.36 14.16 15.97
N GLN A 34 -20.29 13.19 15.05
CA GLN A 34 -21.42 12.30 14.76
C GLN A 34 -21.41 11.04 15.64
N ILE A 35 -20.24 10.44 15.86
CA ILE A 35 -20.11 9.13 16.54
C ILE A 35 -19.11 9.13 17.71
N GLY A 36 -18.58 10.29 18.11
CA GLY A 36 -17.68 10.42 19.26
C GLY A 36 -16.41 9.57 19.12
N LEU A 37 -16.05 8.85 20.18
CA LEU A 37 -14.82 8.04 20.25
C LEU A 37 -14.75 6.89 19.24
N TRP A 38 -15.86 6.50 18.64
CA TRP A 38 -15.85 5.48 17.59
C TRP A 38 -15.18 5.95 16.31
N ALA A 39 -15.18 7.24 16.00
CA ALA A 39 -14.52 7.78 14.82
C ALA A 39 -13.00 7.52 14.82
N PRO A 40 -12.23 7.91 15.86
CA PRO A 40 -10.80 7.59 15.91
C PRO A 40 -10.53 6.08 16.03
N ALA A 41 -11.39 5.31 16.69
CA ALA A 41 -11.23 3.86 16.75
C ALA A 41 -11.33 3.21 15.36
N MET A 42 -12.36 3.56 14.59
CA MET A 42 -12.51 3.08 13.20
C MET A 42 -11.35 3.53 12.31
N LEU A 43 -10.92 4.79 12.44
CA LEU A 43 -9.75 5.29 11.70
C LEU A 43 -8.48 4.47 12.01
N THR A 44 -8.26 4.14 13.28
CA THR A 44 -7.11 3.32 13.70
C THR A 44 -7.15 1.93 13.05
N ILE A 45 -8.32 1.30 13.03
CA ILE A 45 -8.51 0.01 12.36
C ILE A 45 -8.20 0.12 10.86
N MET A 46 -8.71 1.15 10.18
CA MET A 46 -8.42 1.35 8.75
C MET A 46 -6.93 1.61 8.51
N ARG A 47 -6.26 2.37 9.36
CA ARG A 47 -4.80 2.60 9.30
C ARG A 47 -4.01 1.31 9.53
N PHE A 48 -4.45 0.46 10.43
CA PHE A 48 -3.85 -0.86 10.62
C PHE A 48 -3.98 -1.73 9.34
N CYS A 49 -5.16 -1.78 8.74
CA CYS A 49 -5.37 -2.47 7.47
C CYS A 49 -4.49 -1.92 6.33
N GLN A 50 -4.32 -0.59 6.25
CA GLN A 50 -3.40 0.04 5.28
C GLN A 50 -1.96 -0.42 5.52
N GLY A 51 -1.50 -0.46 6.77
CA GLY A 51 -0.15 -0.90 7.13
C GLY A 51 0.11 -2.36 6.75
N LEU A 52 -0.87 -3.24 6.97
CA LEU A 52 -0.78 -4.65 6.55
C LEU A 52 -0.66 -4.77 5.02
N GLY A 53 -1.47 -4.02 4.26
CA GLY A 53 -1.39 -3.99 2.81
C GLY A 53 -0.05 -3.48 2.30
N LEU A 54 0.44 -2.36 2.86
CA LEU A 54 1.72 -1.77 2.49
C LEU A 54 2.90 -2.72 2.73
N GLY A 55 2.93 -3.41 3.88
CA GLY A 55 3.98 -4.38 4.20
C GLY A 55 4.08 -5.53 3.19
N GLY A 56 2.93 -6.03 2.72
CA GLY A 56 2.89 -7.07 1.68
C GLY A 56 3.26 -6.56 0.29
N GLU A 57 2.91 -5.31 -0.02
CA GLU A 57 3.13 -4.71 -1.33
C GLU A 57 4.59 -4.33 -1.56
N TRP A 58 5.23 -3.69 -0.59
CA TRP A 58 6.59 -3.15 -0.72
C TRP A 58 7.61 -4.23 -1.06
N SER A 59 7.66 -5.28 -0.27
CA SER A 59 8.58 -6.40 -0.50
C SER A 59 8.25 -7.14 -1.80
N GLY A 60 6.97 -7.37 -2.09
CA GLY A 60 6.51 -8.04 -3.29
C GLY A 60 6.84 -7.28 -4.57
N ALA A 61 6.70 -5.95 -4.58
CA ALA A 61 7.02 -5.11 -5.74
C ALA A 61 8.53 -5.10 -6.06
N ALA A 62 9.38 -5.01 -5.03
CA ALA A 62 10.84 -5.05 -5.21
C ALA A 62 11.30 -6.42 -5.75
N LEU A 63 10.75 -7.51 -5.21
CA LEU A 63 11.03 -8.87 -5.69
C LEU A 63 10.56 -9.05 -7.13
N LEU A 64 9.34 -8.66 -7.45
CA LEU A 64 8.79 -8.74 -8.79
C LEU A 64 9.70 -8.00 -9.79
N ALA A 65 10.06 -6.75 -9.48
CA ALA A 65 10.94 -5.95 -10.34
C ALA A 65 12.32 -6.59 -10.55
N SER A 66 12.86 -7.25 -9.52
CA SER A 66 14.15 -7.93 -9.62
C SER A 66 14.09 -9.24 -10.40
N GLU A 67 12.97 -9.96 -10.35
CA GLU A 67 12.80 -11.24 -11.06
C GLU A 67 12.55 -11.10 -12.55
N TYR A 68 11.91 -10.02 -12.97
CA TYR A 68 11.75 -9.68 -14.39
C TYR A 68 12.97 -8.96 -14.98
N ALA A 69 13.96 -8.60 -14.16
CA ALA A 69 15.14 -7.90 -14.63
C ALA A 69 16.14 -8.84 -15.31
N GLU A 70 16.79 -8.34 -16.36
CA GLU A 70 17.92 -8.99 -17.00
C GLU A 70 19.07 -9.21 -15.99
N GLU A 71 19.90 -10.21 -16.25
CA GLU A 71 21.10 -10.48 -15.45
C GLU A 71 22.01 -9.24 -15.42
N GLY A 72 22.48 -8.86 -14.23
CA GLY A 72 23.28 -7.64 -13.99
C GLY A 72 22.46 -6.35 -13.80
N LYS A 73 21.16 -6.30 -14.12
CA LYS A 73 20.33 -5.09 -13.95
C LYS A 73 19.31 -5.19 -12.78
N ARG A 74 19.36 -6.25 -11.99
CA ARG A 74 18.39 -6.52 -10.91
C ARG A 74 18.31 -5.39 -9.88
N ALA A 75 19.45 -4.86 -9.42
CA ALA A 75 19.48 -3.77 -8.46
C ALA A 75 18.83 -2.48 -9.02
N ARG A 76 19.11 -2.16 -10.29
CA ARG A 76 18.52 -1.00 -10.97
C ARG A 76 17.00 -1.15 -11.13
N SER A 77 16.52 -2.33 -11.46
CA SER A 77 15.09 -2.60 -11.59
C SER A 77 14.36 -2.51 -10.26
N ALA A 78 14.95 -3.03 -9.19
CA ALA A 78 14.40 -2.94 -7.82
C ALA A 78 14.35 -1.51 -7.27
N MET A 79 15.09 -0.56 -7.85
CA MET A 79 15.06 0.85 -7.45
C MET A 79 13.74 1.54 -7.85
N TRP A 80 13.13 1.16 -8.98
CA TRP A 80 11.93 1.85 -9.49
C TRP A 80 10.74 1.83 -8.53
N PRO A 81 10.38 0.72 -7.87
CA PRO A 81 9.32 0.71 -6.87
C PRO A 81 9.58 1.67 -5.70
N GLN A 82 10.86 1.90 -5.34
CA GLN A 82 11.22 2.79 -4.25
C GLN A 82 10.92 4.27 -4.57
N LEU A 83 10.98 4.66 -5.83
CA LEU A 83 10.62 6.02 -6.27
C LEU A 83 9.12 6.29 -6.17
N GLY A 84 8.30 5.27 -6.11
CA GLY A 84 6.85 5.41 -5.95
C GLY A 84 6.45 6.15 -4.68
N ALA A 85 7.13 5.90 -3.55
CA ALA A 85 6.82 6.53 -2.27
C ALA A 85 7.06 8.05 -2.27
N PRO A 86 8.25 8.60 -2.64
CA PRO A 86 8.46 10.04 -2.68
C PRO A 86 7.60 10.73 -3.74
N ILE A 87 7.41 10.11 -4.91
CA ILE A 87 6.53 10.66 -5.95
C ILE A 87 5.09 10.73 -5.43
N GLY A 88 4.58 9.65 -4.84
CA GLY A 88 3.24 9.61 -4.25
C GLY A 88 3.06 10.65 -3.14
N PHE A 89 4.08 10.86 -2.31
CA PHE A 89 4.08 11.89 -1.28
C PHE A 89 3.93 13.31 -1.87
N VAL A 90 4.69 13.63 -2.93
CA VAL A 90 4.59 14.92 -3.61
C VAL A 90 3.20 15.12 -4.23
N PHE A 91 2.67 14.09 -4.91
CA PHE A 91 1.32 14.17 -5.49
C PHE A 91 0.23 14.33 -4.41
N ALA A 92 0.30 13.58 -3.31
CA ALA A 92 -0.69 13.67 -2.24
C ALA A 92 -0.70 15.05 -1.58
N ASN A 93 0.47 15.59 -1.24
CA ASN A 93 0.58 16.93 -0.65
C ASN A 93 0.22 18.01 -1.64
N GLY A 94 0.67 17.91 -2.90
CA GLY A 94 0.32 18.84 -3.96
C GLY A 94 -1.19 18.91 -4.19
N PHE A 95 -1.85 17.74 -4.23
CA PHE A 95 -3.31 17.70 -4.36
C PHE A 95 -4.03 18.34 -3.17
N MET A 96 -3.56 18.07 -1.94
CA MET A 96 -4.13 18.71 -0.74
C MET A 96 -3.94 20.23 -0.76
N LEU A 97 -2.77 20.71 -1.16
CA LEU A 97 -2.51 22.16 -1.31
C LEU A 97 -3.43 22.80 -2.34
N LEU A 98 -3.61 22.17 -3.49
CA LEU A 98 -4.54 22.66 -4.52
C LEU A 98 -5.98 22.68 -4.00
N LEU A 99 -6.39 21.63 -3.29
CA LEU A 99 -7.73 21.54 -2.74
C LEU A 99 -8.01 22.59 -1.66
N THR A 100 -7.05 22.79 -0.74
CA THR A 100 -7.18 23.82 0.31
C THR A 100 -7.16 25.24 -0.26
N SER A 101 -6.35 25.50 -1.29
CA SER A 101 -6.34 26.79 -1.97
C SER A 101 -7.62 27.03 -2.76
N TRP A 102 -8.17 26.01 -3.40
CA TRP A 102 -9.40 26.12 -4.18
C TRP A 102 -10.63 26.35 -3.30
N ILE A 103 -10.70 25.72 -2.14
CA ILE A 103 -11.79 25.91 -1.16
C ILE A 103 -11.51 27.11 -0.24
N THR A 104 -10.38 27.81 -0.42
CA THR A 104 -9.95 28.97 0.39
C THR A 104 -9.88 28.65 1.89
N PHE A 105 -9.36 27.46 2.22
CA PHE A 105 -9.23 27.01 3.61
C PHE A 105 -7.91 27.47 4.22
N ASN A 106 -7.98 28.19 5.32
CA ASN A 106 -6.82 28.53 6.15
C ASN A 106 -6.95 27.85 7.52
N SER A 107 -6.06 26.93 7.83
CA SER A 107 -6.10 26.17 9.07
C SER A 107 -6.00 27.03 10.34
N ALA A 108 -5.35 28.18 10.26
CA ALA A 108 -5.21 29.11 11.39
C ALA A 108 -6.51 29.86 11.74
N THR A 109 -7.30 30.20 10.73
CA THR A 109 -8.54 30.98 10.91
C THR A 109 -9.78 30.07 10.88
N ASP A 110 -9.83 29.13 9.97
CA ASP A 110 -11.01 28.34 9.65
C ASP A 110 -11.02 26.96 10.35
N GLY A 111 -9.89 26.55 10.95
CA GLY A 111 -9.76 25.24 11.63
C GLY A 111 -10.71 25.06 12.81
N LYS A 112 -11.26 26.14 13.37
CA LYS A 112 -12.27 26.11 14.44
C LYS A 112 -13.70 26.22 13.91
N ASN A 113 -13.88 26.59 12.66
CA ASN A 113 -15.19 26.73 12.04
C ASN A 113 -15.64 25.39 11.46
N LEU A 114 -16.39 24.62 12.23
CA LEU A 114 -16.86 23.27 11.88
C LEU A 114 -17.79 23.25 10.66
N ASP A 115 -18.36 24.38 10.29
CA ASP A 115 -19.24 24.51 9.13
C ASP A 115 -18.46 24.82 7.84
N HIS A 116 -17.11 24.92 7.92
CA HIS A 116 -16.31 25.19 6.74
C HIS A 116 -16.36 24.00 5.76
N PRO A 117 -16.63 24.23 4.45
CA PRO A 117 -16.80 23.17 3.45
C PRO A 117 -15.64 22.17 3.40
N PHE A 118 -14.41 22.61 3.64
CA PHE A 118 -13.25 21.72 3.70
C PHE A 118 -13.34 20.73 4.84
N LEU A 119 -13.80 21.14 6.04
CA LEU A 119 -13.94 20.27 7.21
C LEU A 119 -15.12 19.30 7.09
N ILE A 120 -16.16 19.68 6.35
CA ILE A 120 -17.32 18.81 6.11
C ILE A 120 -17.02 17.78 5.02
N TRP A 121 -16.51 18.23 3.86
CA TRP A 121 -16.38 17.43 2.65
C TRP A 121 -14.97 17.40 2.04
N GLY A 122 -14.26 18.52 2.06
CA GLY A 122 -13.04 18.71 1.30
C GLY A 122 -11.97 17.66 1.60
N TRP A 123 -11.74 17.34 2.87
CA TRP A 123 -10.75 16.33 3.27
C TRP A 123 -11.07 14.91 2.81
N ARG A 124 -12.33 14.59 2.49
CA ARG A 124 -12.75 13.28 2.00
C ARG A 124 -12.37 13.05 0.55
N VAL A 125 -12.29 14.10 -0.25
CA VAL A 125 -12.09 14.02 -1.70
C VAL A 125 -10.85 13.21 -2.08
N PRO A 126 -9.65 13.41 -1.50
CA PRO A 126 -8.47 12.62 -1.83
C PRO A 126 -8.66 11.13 -1.53
N PHE A 127 -9.32 10.81 -0.42
CA PHE A 127 -9.58 9.42 -0.02
C PHE A 127 -10.59 8.73 -0.95
N LEU A 128 -11.63 9.42 -1.36
CA LEU A 128 -12.61 8.87 -2.30
C LEU A 128 -12.02 8.72 -3.71
N LEU A 129 -11.18 9.66 -4.15
CA LEU A 129 -10.47 9.57 -5.43
C LEU A 129 -9.45 8.42 -5.46
N SER A 130 -9.01 7.93 -4.31
CA SER A 130 -8.11 6.77 -4.24
C SER A 130 -8.67 5.53 -4.95
N ILE A 131 -9.99 5.39 -5.07
CA ILE A 131 -10.64 4.29 -5.78
C ILE A 131 -10.22 4.22 -7.26
N LEU A 132 -9.98 5.38 -7.89
CA LEU A 132 -9.47 5.44 -9.26
C LEU A 132 -8.07 4.86 -9.36
N MET A 133 -7.20 5.21 -8.40
CA MET A 133 -5.83 4.67 -8.35
C MET A 133 -5.84 3.16 -8.08
N VAL A 134 -6.75 2.69 -7.23
CA VAL A 134 -6.95 1.25 -6.99
C VAL A 134 -7.39 0.55 -8.27
N ALA A 135 -8.34 1.11 -9.01
CA ALA A 135 -8.82 0.54 -10.26
C ALA A 135 -7.69 0.44 -11.31
N VAL A 136 -6.89 1.50 -11.46
CA VAL A 136 -5.70 1.50 -12.35
C VAL A 136 -4.69 0.46 -11.90
N GLY A 137 -4.37 0.40 -10.60
CA GLY A 137 -3.43 -0.57 -10.04
C GLY A 137 -3.90 -2.02 -10.24
N LEU A 138 -5.18 -2.30 -10.05
CA LEU A 138 -5.77 -3.62 -10.33
C LEU A 138 -5.70 -3.96 -11.82
N TYR A 139 -6.05 -3.03 -12.69
CA TYR A 139 -5.98 -3.24 -14.14
C TYR A 139 -4.57 -3.63 -14.58
N VAL A 140 -3.56 -2.92 -14.11
CA VAL A 140 -2.15 -3.25 -14.41
C VAL A 140 -1.79 -4.63 -13.87
N ARG A 141 -2.17 -4.94 -12.62
CA ARG A 141 -1.82 -6.22 -11.98
C ARG A 141 -2.55 -7.42 -12.59
N PHE A 142 -3.77 -7.26 -13.06
CA PHE A 142 -4.46 -8.34 -13.77
C PHE A 142 -3.79 -8.69 -15.11
N LYS A 143 -3.15 -7.72 -15.77
CA LYS A 143 -2.37 -7.95 -17.01
C LYS A 143 -0.99 -8.56 -16.78
N LEU A 144 -0.45 -8.48 -15.57
CA LEU A 144 0.82 -9.11 -15.25
C LEU A 144 0.65 -10.63 -15.18
N GLU A 145 1.57 -11.37 -15.78
CA GLU A 145 1.68 -12.81 -15.61
C GLU A 145 2.43 -13.16 -14.32
N GLU A 146 2.29 -14.39 -13.85
CA GLU A 146 3.08 -14.90 -12.71
C GLU A 146 4.57 -14.92 -13.08
N THR A 147 5.45 -14.70 -12.09
CA THR A 147 6.89 -14.63 -12.37
C THR A 147 7.43 -15.96 -12.90
N PRO A 148 8.37 -15.93 -13.87
CA PRO A 148 8.98 -17.15 -14.41
C PRO A 148 9.63 -18.03 -13.32
N VAL A 149 10.17 -17.40 -12.28
CA VAL A 149 10.79 -18.08 -11.14
C VAL A 149 9.75 -18.88 -10.35
N PHE A 150 8.61 -18.26 -10.03
CA PHE A 150 7.52 -18.92 -9.32
C PHE A 150 6.89 -20.04 -10.16
N ALA A 151 6.69 -19.79 -11.46
CA ALA A 151 6.15 -20.80 -12.38
C ALA A 151 7.06 -22.05 -12.48
N LYS A 152 8.38 -21.86 -12.47
CA LYS A 152 9.36 -22.98 -12.43
C LYS A 152 9.31 -23.73 -11.11
N ALA A 153 9.27 -23.03 -9.97
CA ALA A 153 9.18 -23.64 -8.64
C ALA A 153 7.90 -24.47 -8.46
N VAL A 154 6.79 -24.01 -9.05
CA VAL A 154 5.52 -24.77 -9.08
C VAL A 154 5.64 -26.05 -9.89
N LYS A 155 6.29 -25.99 -11.07
CA LYS A 155 6.47 -27.16 -11.96
C LYS A 155 7.38 -28.22 -11.34
N ASN A 156 8.37 -27.81 -10.57
CA ASN A 156 9.34 -28.73 -9.94
C ASN A 156 8.88 -29.25 -8.57
N ASP A 157 7.67 -28.93 -8.14
CA ASP A 157 7.15 -29.23 -6.78
C ASP A 157 8.05 -28.74 -5.62
N GLU A 158 8.85 -27.70 -5.88
CA GLU A 158 9.79 -27.08 -4.93
C GLU A 158 9.12 -26.03 -4.03
N LYS A 159 7.79 -26.07 -3.90
CA LYS A 159 7.06 -25.17 -3.02
C LYS A 159 7.39 -25.45 -1.56
N VAL A 160 7.98 -24.46 -0.90
CA VAL A 160 8.26 -24.53 0.53
C VAL A 160 6.95 -24.47 1.31
N LYS A 161 6.62 -25.53 2.04
CA LYS A 161 5.36 -25.62 2.83
C LYS A 161 5.32 -24.62 3.99
N THR A 162 6.47 -24.33 4.60
CA THR A 162 6.59 -23.43 5.76
C THR A 162 7.78 -22.46 5.61
N PRO A 163 7.71 -21.47 4.69
CA PRO A 163 8.84 -20.58 4.38
C PRO A 163 9.43 -19.85 5.60
N LEU A 164 8.57 -19.37 6.50
CA LEU A 164 9.02 -18.68 7.72
C LEU A 164 9.81 -19.61 8.66
N VAL A 165 9.33 -20.83 8.88
CA VAL A 165 10.01 -21.78 9.78
C VAL A 165 11.35 -22.20 9.21
N GLU A 166 11.44 -22.41 7.90
CA GLU A 166 12.71 -22.73 7.23
C GLU A 166 13.67 -21.57 7.21
N ALA A 167 13.20 -20.32 6.95
CA ALA A 167 14.02 -19.13 7.04
C ALA A 167 14.64 -18.96 8.44
N PHE A 168 13.85 -19.15 9.49
CA PHE A 168 14.38 -19.11 10.86
C PHE A 168 15.38 -20.23 11.15
N LYS A 169 15.18 -21.43 10.64
CA LYS A 169 16.10 -22.55 10.85
C LYS A 169 17.43 -22.37 10.13
N VAL A 170 17.41 -21.87 8.91
CA VAL A 170 18.59 -21.80 8.04
C VAL A 170 19.33 -20.46 8.18
N ALA A 171 18.60 -19.35 8.39
CA ALA A 171 19.15 -18.00 8.30
C ALA A 171 18.95 -17.16 9.59
N TRP A 172 18.75 -17.80 10.75
CA TRP A 172 18.52 -17.06 12.01
C TRP A 172 19.66 -16.10 12.35
N TRP A 173 20.91 -16.49 12.09
CA TRP A 173 22.09 -15.66 12.37
C TRP A 173 22.21 -14.45 11.42
N PRO A 174 22.12 -14.59 10.08
CA PRO A 174 22.02 -13.45 9.18
C PRO A 174 20.85 -12.50 9.46
N MET A 175 19.72 -13.04 9.94
CA MET A 175 18.55 -12.21 10.30
C MET A 175 18.84 -11.31 11.51
N ILE A 176 19.56 -11.82 12.52
CA ILE A 176 20.02 -11.02 13.66
C ILE A 176 21.02 -9.96 13.21
N GLN A 177 22.01 -10.32 12.40
CA GLN A 177 23.02 -9.37 11.90
C GLN A 177 22.43 -8.26 11.01
N GLY A 178 21.34 -8.55 10.28
CA GLY A 178 20.65 -7.56 9.46
C GLY A 178 19.71 -6.63 10.24
N THR A 179 19.47 -6.91 11.54
CA THR A 179 18.60 -6.11 12.41
C THR A 179 19.40 -5.11 13.27
N PHE A 180 20.71 -5.33 13.42
CA PHE A 180 21.67 -4.49 14.15
C PHE A 180 22.74 -3.97 13.21
#